data_381a8eeef8b28f5c32faa2b652d3c326
#
_entry.id   381a8eeef8b28f5c32faa2b652d3c326
#
_cell.length_a   1.000
_cell.length_b   1.000
_cell.length_c   1.000
_cell.angle_alpha   90.00
_cell.angle_beta   90.00
_cell.angle_gamma   90.00
#
_symmetry.space_group_name_H-M   'P 1'
#
loop_
_entity.id
_entity.type
_entity.pdbx_description
1 polymer ?
#
loop_
_entity_poly.entity_id
_entity_poly.type
_entity_poly.pdbx_seq_one_letter_code
_entity_poly.pdbx_strand_id
1 'polypeptide(L)'
;SKSDFRAVKVKECVAVPKSKKLLQFTLDDGTGTDRTILSGIHAYYEPEELVGKTLIAITNFPPRKMMGIDSCGMLLSAVNNLKDSEDEELHLLMVDNHIPAGAKLY
;
A
#
# COMPACT_ATOMS: atom_id res chain seq x y z
N SER A 1 1.38 -16.65 -14.25
CA SER A 1 2.45 -15.68 -14.15
C SER A 1 2.74 -15.35 -12.69
N LYS A 2 3.93 -14.92 -12.46
CA LYS A 2 4.38 -14.64 -11.10
C LYS A 2 4.10 -13.19 -10.72
N SER A 3 3.83 -12.96 -9.44
CA SER A 3 3.67 -11.61 -8.93
C SER A 3 4.99 -10.86 -8.99
N ASP A 4 4.91 -9.59 -9.36
CA ASP A 4 6.06 -8.71 -9.43
C ASP A 4 6.07 -7.81 -8.20
N PHE A 5 6.95 -8.12 -7.25
CA PHE A 5 7.06 -7.37 -5.99
C PHE A 5 8.07 -6.25 -6.15
N ARG A 6 7.65 -5.05 -5.86
CA ARG A 6 8.51 -3.86 -5.98
C ARG A 6 8.43 -3.00 -4.73
N ALA A 7 9.53 -2.33 -4.42
CA ALA A 7 9.52 -1.27 -3.42
C ALA A 7 8.87 -0.04 -4.03
N VAL A 8 7.98 0.59 -3.27
CA VAL A 8 7.29 1.81 -3.73
C VAL A 8 7.34 2.84 -2.61
N LYS A 9 7.51 4.12 -2.98
CA LYS A 9 7.60 5.20 -2.00
C LYS A 9 6.29 5.96 -1.93
N VAL A 10 5.82 6.22 -0.73
CA VAL A 10 4.58 6.96 -0.51
C VAL A 10 4.84 8.44 -0.69
N LYS A 11 4.32 9.01 -1.76
CA LYS A 11 4.37 10.46 -2.01
C LYS A 11 3.24 11.17 -1.31
N GLU A 12 2.05 10.59 -1.36
CA GLU A 12 0.86 11.11 -0.68
C GLU A 12 0.02 9.95 -0.20
N CYS A 13 -0.72 10.18 0.87
CA CYS A 13 -1.67 9.23 1.40
C CYS A 13 -2.83 10.01 2.00
N VAL A 14 -4.04 9.71 1.54
CA VAL A 14 -5.24 10.41 2.01
C VAL A 14 -6.36 9.43 2.29
N ALA A 15 -7.21 9.78 3.23
CA ALA A 15 -8.42 8.99 3.49
C ALA A 15 -9.41 9.21 2.33
N VAL A 16 -10.07 8.13 1.92
CA VAL A 16 -11.11 8.22 0.88
C VAL A 16 -12.39 8.72 1.54
N PRO A 17 -12.94 9.87 1.11
CA PRO A 17 -14.04 10.50 1.85
C PRO A 17 -15.29 9.63 2.03
N LYS A 18 -15.58 8.76 1.08
CA LYS A 18 -16.78 7.93 1.10
C LYS A 18 -16.55 6.56 1.73
N SER A 19 -15.37 6.33 2.27
CA SER A 19 -15.03 5.05 2.90
C SER A 19 -14.36 5.29 4.23
N LYS A 20 -14.78 4.53 5.24
CA LYS A 20 -14.12 4.59 6.56
C LYS A 20 -12.86 3.73 6.62
N LYS A 21 -12.68 2.84 5.64
CA LYS A 21 -11.62 1.85 5.68
C LYS A 21 -10.48 2.14 4.72
N LEU A 22 -10.74 2.84 3.62
CA LEU A 22 -9.78 2.97 2.53
C LEU A 22 -8.87 4.16 2.70
N LEU A 23 -7.59 3.91 2.48
CA LEU A 23 -6.60 4.94 2.24
C LEU A 23 -6.21 4.89 0.77
N GLN A 24 -6.04 6.07 0.18
CA GLN A 24 -5.57 6.19 -1.20
C GLN A 24 -4.12 6.64 -1.19
N PHE A 25 -3.28 5.84 -1.83
CA PHE A 25 -1.86 6.09 -1.90
C PHE A 25 -1.48 6.59 -3.28
N THR A 26 -0.65 7.63 -3.32
CA THR A 26 0.06 8.04 -4.53
C THR A 26 1.50 7.62 -4.35
N LEU A 27 1.96 6.71 -5.20
CA LEU A 27 3.22 6.01 -5.01
C LEU A 27 4.17 6.24 -6.17
N ASP A 28 5.43 6.46 -5.82
CA ASP A 28 6.53 6.42 -6.79
C ASP A 28 6.95 4.96 -6.91
N ASP A 29 6.76 4.39 -8.09
CA ASP A 29 7.11 3.00 -8.38
C ASP A 29 8.35 2.87 -9.26
N GLY A 30 9.06 3.96 -9.48
CA GLY A 30 10.28 3.98 -10.26
C GLY A 30 10.09 4.07 -11.77
N THR A 31 8.84 4.14 -12.25
CA THR A 31 8.56 4.18 -13.69
C THR A 31 8.48 5.58 -14.28
N GLY A 32 8.46 6.60 -13.41
CA GLY A 32 8.28 7.99 -13.85
C GLY A 32 6.81 8.42 -13.89
N THR A 33 5.88 7.49 -13.68
CA THR A 33 4.45 7.79 -13.59
C THR A 33 3.97 7.32 -12.22
N ASP A 34 3.30 8.20 -11.49
CA ASP A 34 2.81 7.86 -10.16
C ASP A 34 1.73 6.77 -10.25
N ARG A 35 1.78 5.87 -9.29
CA ARG A 35 0.85 4.75 -9.20
C ARG A 35 -0.14 5.02 -8.08
N THR A 36 -1.41 4.74 -8.32
CA THR A 36 -2.46 4.85 -7.30
C THR A 36 -2.84 3.46 -6.81
N ILE A 37 -2.79 3.26 -5.50
CA ILE A 37 -3.26 2.03 -4.86
C ILE A 37 -4.18 2.42 -3.72
N LEU A 38 -5.32 1.71 -3.60
CA LEU A 38 -6.22 1.85 -2.47
C LEU A 38 -6.08 0.62 -1.59
N SER A 39 -6.07 0.84 -0.27
CA SER A 39 -5.93 -0.25 0.68
C SER A 39 -6.81 0.01 1.90
N GLY A 40 -7.47 -1.04 2.39
CA GLY A 40 -8.42 -0.94 3.49
C GLY A 40 -7.76 -0.96 4.86
N ILE A 41 -6.81 -0.09 5.10
CA ILE A 41 -5.97 -0.14 6.31
C ILE A 41 -6.10 1.10 7.20
N HIS A 42 -7.10 1.95 6.97
CA HIS A 42 -7.25 3.18 7.75
C HIS A 42 -7.46 2.91 9.25
N ALA A 43 -7.99 1.73 9.61
CA ALA A 43 -8.15 1.37 11.01
C ALA A 43 -6.81 1.18 11.72
N TYR A 44 -5.73 0.98 10.98
CA TYR A 44 -4.40 0.67 11.53
C TYR A 44 -3.40 1.80 11.38
N TYR A 45 -3.62 2.72 10.44
CA TYR A 45 -2.66 3.78 10.12
C TYR A 45 -3.36 5.09 9.84
N GLU A 46 -2.78 6.18 10.34
CA GLU A 46 -3.15 7.51 9.90
C GLU A 46 -2.37 7.83 8.62
N PRO A 47 -3.01 8.51 7.64
CA PRO A 47 -2.32 8.81 6.38
C PRO A 47 -0.99 9.53 6.57
N GLU A 48 -0.92 10.46 7.51
CA GLU A 48 0.25 11.31 7.71
C GLU A 48 1.48 10.49 8.11
N GLU A 49 1.30 9.39 8.82
CA GLU A 49 2.46 8.60 9.27
C GLU A 49 3.07 7.75 8.17
N LEU A 50 2.38 7.61 7.05
CA LEU A 50 2.84 6.76 5.95
C LEU A 50 3.59 7.53 4.87
N VAL A 51 3.41 8.84 4.78
CA VAL A 51 4.10 9.63 3.76
C VAL A 51 5.61 9.53 3.95
N GLY A 52 6.33 9.29 2.88
CA GLY A 52 7.79 9.14 2.92
C GLY A 52 8.28 7.74 3.22
N LYS A 53 7.40 6.81 3.55
CA LYS A 53 7.78 5.42 3.82
C LYS A 53 7.96 4.65 2.53
N THR A 54 8.79 3.60 2.59
CA THR A 54 9.01 2.71 1.46
C THR A 54 8.33 1.39 1.75
N LEU A 55 7.31 1.08 0.96
CA LEU A 55 6.45 -0.08 1.14
C LEU A 55 6.72 -1.11 0.06
N ILE A 56 6.08 -2.26 0.17
CA ILE A 56 6.17 -3.33 -0.82
C ILE A 56 4.82 -3.46 -1.50
N ALA A 57 4.84 -3.46 -2.83
CA ALA A 57 3.62 -3.62 -3.61
C ALA A 57 3.77 -4.71 -4.66
N ILE A 58 2.66 -5.36 -4.97
CA ILE A 58 2.55 -6.18 -6.17
C ILE A 58 2.06 -5.25 -7.27
N THR A 59 2.83 -5.13 -8.36
CA THR A 59 2.61 -4.10 -9.37
C THR A 59 2.04 -4.63 -10.68
N ASN A 60 2.00 -5.94 -10.86
CA ASN A 60 1.56 -6.55 -12.12
C ASN A 60 0.15 -7.11 -12.08
N PHE A 61 -0.71 -6.59 -11.20
CA PHE A 61 -2.14 -6.89 -11.23
C PHE A 61 -2.85 -5.91 -12.16
N PRO A 62 -3.92 -6.37 -12.83
CA PRO A 62 -4.75 -5.43 -13.60
C PRO A 62 -5.40 -4.42 -12.66
N PRO A 63 -5.66 -3.20 -13.13
CA PRO A 63 -6.34 -2.19 -12.30
C PRO A 63 -7.69 -2.69 -11.82
N ARG A 64 -8.01 -2.35 -10.57
CA ARG A 64 -9.28 -2.72 -9.94
C ARG A 64 -9.98 -1.47 -9.47
N LYS A 65 -11.22 -1.28 -9.91
CA LYS A 65 -11.97 -0.09 -9.51
C LYS A 65 -12.52 -0.24 -8.10
N MET A 66 -12.20 0.72 -7.25
CA MET A 66 -12.65 0.78 -5.86
C MET A 66 -13.14 2.20 -5.58
N MET A 67 -14.42 2.35 -5.21
CA MET A 67 -15.03 3.65 -4.97
C MET A 67 -14.84 4.62 -6.15
N GLY A 68 -14.90 4.10 -7.37
CA GLY A 68 -14.74 4.90 -8.58
C GLY A 68 -13.29 5.24 -8.93
N ILE A 69 -12.33 4.73 -8.20
CA ILE A 69 -10.90 5.01 -8.40
C ILE A 69 -10.19 3.72 -8.79
N ASP A 70 -9.35 3.78 -9.82
CA ASP A 70 -8.58 2.61 -10.25
C ASP A 70 -7.41 2.38 -9.30
N SER A 71 -7.43 1.23 -8.63
CA SER A 71 -6.32 0.79 -7.79
C SER A 71 -5.41 -0.11 -8.61
N CYS A 72 -4.16 0.29 -8.76
CA CYS A 72 -3.22 -0.35 -9.68
C CYS A 72 -2.17 -1.14 -8.91
N GLY A 73 -2.59 -2.19 -8.24
CA GLY A 73 -1.71 -3.05 -7.48
C GLY A 73 -2.22 -3.31 -6.08
N MET A 74 -1.38 -3.94 -5.27
CA MET A 74 -1.72 -4.30 -3.90
C MET A 74 -0.52 -4.07 -2.99
N LEU A 75 -0.75 -3.40 -1.87
CA LEU A 75 0.27 -3.27 -0.83
C LEU A 75 0.28 -4.53 0.03
N LEU A 76 1.47 -4.94 0.45
CA LEU A 76 1.62 -6.11 1.30
C LEU A 76 1.62 -5.74 2.77
N SER A 77 0.95 -6.55 3.57
CA SER A 77 0.95 -6.40 5.01
C SER A 77 0.98 -7.76 5.66
N ALA A 78 1.45 -7.78 6.90
CA ALA A 78 1.40 -8.96 7.74
C ALA A 78 0.29 -8.78 8.75
N VAL A 79 -0.55 -9.79 8.90
CA VAL A 79 -1.71 -9.74 9.78
C VAL A 79 -1.56 -10.79 10.87
N ASN A 80 -1.77 -10.37 12.11
CA ASN A 80 -1.76 -11.24 13.26
C ASN A 80 -3.15 -11.23 13.90
N ASN A 81 -3.81 -12.39 13.92
CA ASN A 81 -5.08 -12.53 14.59
C ASN A 81 -4.81 -12.89 16.04
N LEU A 82 -5.15 -11.99 16.96
CA LEU A 82 -4.91 -12.19 18.36
C LEU A 82 -5.82 -13.29 18.90
N LYS A 83 -5.23 -14.24 19.62
CA LYS A 83 -5.96 -15.36 20.19
C LYS A 83 -7.01 -14.87 21.18
N ASP A 84 -8.17 -15.49 21.14
CA ASP A 84 -9.28 -15.20 22.05
C ASP A 84 -9.79 -13.76 21.97
N SER A 85 -9.57 -13.11 20.82
CA SER A 85 -10.00 -11.75 20.57
C SER A 85 -10.48 -11.63 19.13
N GLU A 86 -11.39 -10.69 18.89
CA GLU A 86 -11.81 -10.34 17.54
C GLU A 86 -10.85 -9.33 16.91
N ASP A 87 -9.88 -8.85 17.68
CA ASP A 87 -8.94 -7.85 17.22
C ASP A 87 -7.88 -8.45 16.32
N GLU A 88 -7.47 -7.67 15.34
CA GLU A 88 -6.37 -8.00 14.46
C GLU A 88 -5.28 -6.96 14.60
N GLU A 89 -4.06 -7.39 14.42
CA GLU A 89 -2.91 -6.53 14.32
C GLU A 89 -2.41 -6.61 12.89
N LEU A 90 -2.22 -5.47 12.25
CA LEU A 90 -1.77 -5.41 10.86
C LEU A 90 -0.59 -4.46 10.74
N HIS A 91 0.45 -4.93 10.08
CA HIS A 91 1.64 -4.12 9.80
C HIS A 91 1.96 -4.17 8.31
N LEU A 92 2.05 -3.01 7.69
CA LEU A 92 2.55 -2.92 6.32
C LEU A 92 4.00 -3.37 6.28
N LEU A 93 4.37 -4.09 5.23
CA LEU A 93 5.77 -4.44 5.01
C LEU A 93 6.51 -3.19 4.54
N MET A 94 7.57 -2.86 5.23
CA MET A 94 8.36 -1.68 4.94
C MET A 94 9.82 -2.08 4.82
N VAL A 95 10.53 -1.37 3.95
CA VAL A 95 11.98 -1.50 3.86
C VAL A 95 12.61 -0.14 4.15
N ASP A 96 13.91 -0.16 4.35
CA ASP A 96 14.67 1.07 4.59
C ASP A 96 14.40 2.07 3.48
N ASN A 97 14.21 3.34 3.85
CA ASN A 97 13.92 4.40 2.89
C ASN A 97 15.07 4.69 1.94
N HIS A 98 16.24 4.12 2.18
CA HIS A 98 17.38 4.19 1.27
C HIS A 98 17.16 3.35 0.00
N ILE A 99 16.29 2.37 0.06
CA ILE A 99 15.98 1.54 -1.10
C ILE A 99 15.20 2.39 -2.11
N PRO A 100 15.64 2.44 -3.37
CA PRO A 100 14.96 3.29 -4.34
C PRO A 100 13.62 2.72 -4.77
N ALA A 101 12.72 3.62 -5.20
CA ALA A 101 11.44 3.22 -5.76
C ALA A 101 11.68 2.35 -6.99
N GLY A 102 10.89 1.28 -7.11
CA GLY A 102 11.01 0.33 -8.21
C GLY A 102 11.98 -0.81 -7.96
N ALA A 103 12.69 -0.81 -6.83
CA ALA A 103 13.59 -1.91 -6.51
C ALA A 103 12.83 -3.23 -6.44
N LYS A 104 13.36 -4.23 -7.10
CA LYS A 104 12.74 -5.54 -7.17
C LYS A 104 13.03 -6.34 -5.92
N LEU A 105 12.04 -7.10 -5.46
CA LEU A 105 12.23 -8.05 -4.39
C LEU A 105 12.50 -9.44 -4.98
N TYR A 106 13.38 -10.15 -4.34
CA TYR A 106 13.77 -11.49 -4.77
C TYR A 106 13.36 -12.54 -3.76
#